data_4160ba1e5c220add9f101d4c1e70c0f1
#
_entry.id   4160ba1e5c220add9f101d4c1e70c0f1
#
_cell.length_a   1.000
_cell.length_b   1.000
_cell.length_c   1.000
_cell.angle_alpha   90.00
_cell.angle_beta   90.00
_cell.angle_gamma   90.00
#
_symmetry.space_group_name_H-M   'P 1'
#
loop_
_entity.id
_entity.type
_entity.pdbx_description
1 polymer ?
#
loop_
_entity_poly.entity_id
_entity_poly.type
_entity_poly.pdbx_seq_one_letter_code
_entity_poly.pdbx_strand_id
1 'polypeptide(L)' 'MDKTLEIIKDRINEKQAQLAHAVGEGAAKDYAEYRAICGEIRGLSIAEGFILDLADQMERNNDE' A
#
# COMPACT_ATOMS: atom_id res chain seq x y z
N MET A 1 -6.60 -1.16 -15.86
CA MET A 1 -5.83 -0.14 -15.10
C MET A 1 -4.58 0.23 -15.89
N ASP A 2 -4.21 1.49 -15.82
CA ASP A 2 -2.96 1.98 -16.42
C ASP A 2 -1.77 1.15 -15.89
N LYS A 3 -0.85 0.82 -16.78
CA LYS A 3 0.29 -0.04 -16.44
C LYS A 3 1.18 0.56 -15.35
N THR A 4 1.42 1.87 -15.43
CA THR A 4 2.25 2.56 -14.44
C THR A 4 1.61 2.50 -13.05
N LEU A 5 0.30 2.76 -12.98
CA LEU A 5 -0.43 2.70 -11.72
C LEU A 5 -0.47 1.28 -11.17
N GLU A 6 -0.61 0.29 -12.05
CA GLU A 6 -0.60 -1.11 -11.64
C GLU A 6 0.74 -1.50 -11.00
N ILE A 7 1.85 -1.06 -11.60
CA ILE A 7 3.17 -1.34 -11.05
C ILE A 7 3.34 -0.71 -9.66
N ILE A 8 2.91 0.54 -9.51
CA ILE A 8 3.01 1.22 -8.21
C ILE A 8 2.15 0.52 -7.17
N LYS A 9 0.92 0.15 -7.54
CA LYS A 9 0.02 -0.58 -6.63
C LYS A 9 0.65 -1.89 -6.18
N ASP A 10 1.26 -2.63 -7.11
CA ASP A 10 1.88 -3.91 -6.79
C ASP A 10 3.07 -3.73 -5.84
N ARG A 11 3.86 -2.68 -6.03
CA ARG A 11 4.97 -2.37 -5.12
C ARG A 11 4.50 -2.01 -3.73
N ILE A 12 3.40 -1.27 -3.63
CA ILE A 12 2.79 -0.94 -2.34
C ILE A 12 2.33 -2.21 -1.62
N ASN A 13 1.63 -3.09 -2.33
CA ASN A 13 1.14 -4.34 -1.76
C ASN A 13 2.30 -5.23 -1.32
N GLU A 14 3.36 -5.28 -2.10
CA GLU A 14 4.55 -6.06 -1.75
C GLU A 14 5.20 -5.52 -0.47
N LYS A 15 5.31 -4.19 -0.35
CA LYS A 15 5.88 -3.57 0.84
C LYS A 15 5.03 -3.83 2.07
N GLN A 16 3.70 -3.76 1.93
CA GLN A 16 2.79 -4.09 3.03
C GLN A 16 2.98 -5.53 3.50
N ALA A 17 3.09 -6.46 2.55
CA ALA A 17 3.28 -7.86 2.87
C ALA A 17 4.62 -8.09 3.59
N GLN A 18 5.69 -7.41 3.16
CA GLN A 18 6.99 -7.49 3.81
C GLN A 18 6.94 -6.99 5.24
N LEU A 19 6.25 -5.86 5.47
CA LEU A 19 6.13 -5.30 6.82
C LEU A 19 5.31 -6.20 7.73
N ALA A 20 4.22 -6.75 7.23
CA ALA A 20 3.39 -7.67 8.01
C ALA A 20 4.16 -8.94 8.35
N HIS A 21 4.92 -9.47 7.39
CA HIS A 21 5.75 -10.65 7.61
C HIS A 21 6.82 -10.38 8.67
N ALA A 22 7.47 -9.22 8.60
CA ALA A 22 8.50 -8.84 9.55
C ALA A 22 7.96 -8.80 10.98
N VAL A 23 6.76 -8.25 11.16
CA VAL A 23 6.12 -8.23 12.48
C VAL A 23 5.87 -9.65 12.97
N GLY A 24 5.37 -10.51 12.10
CA GLY A 24 5.14 -11.92 12.43
C GLY A 24 6.41 -12.66 12.81
N GLU A 25 7.56 -12.24 12.28
CA GLU A 25 8.87 -12.81 12.61
C GLU A 25 9.50 -12.17 13.84
N GLY A 26 8.83 -11.25 14.49
CA GLY A 26 9.33 -10.62 15.71
C GLY A 26 10.25 -9.43 15.48
N ALA A 27 10.14 -8.74 14.37
CA ALA A 27 10.99 -7.59 14.05
C ALA A 27 10.79 -6.41 15.00
N ALA A 28 9.58 -6.27 15.58
CA ALA A 28 9.30 -5.19 16.51
C ALA A 28 9.84 -5.55 17.89
N LYS A 29 10.73 -4.71 18.44
CA LYS A 29 11.37 -4.94 19.73
C LYS A 29 10.46 -4.54 20.89
N ASP A 30 9.56 -3.61 20.67
CA ASP A 30 8.68 -3.08 21.69
C ASP A 30 7.39 -2.57 21.06
N TYR A 31 6.48 -2.10 21.90
CA TYR A 31 5.17 -1.63 21.43
C TYR A 31 5.28 -0.42 20.50
N ALA A 32 6.23 0.49 20.78
CA ALA A 32 6.41 1.68 19.96
C ALA A 32 6.84 1.29 18.53
N GLU A 33 7.76 0.34 18.39
CA GLU A 33 8.16 -0.15 17.07
C GLU A 33 7.00 -0.86 16.35
N TYR A 34 6.24 -1.66 17.10
CA TYR A 34 5.05 -2.31 16.55
C TYR A 34 4.07 -1.29 16.00
N ARG A 35 3.79 -0.23 16.77
CA ARG A 35 2.87 0.82 16.35
C ARG A 35 3.39 1.56 15.13
N ALA A 36 4.71 1.79 15.06
CA ALA A 36 5.31 2.46 13.91
C ALA A 36 5.12 1.65 12.62
N ILE A 37 5.32 0.33 12.71
CA ILE A 37 5.13 -0.54 11.55
C ILE A 37 3.66 -0.58 11.13
N CYS A 38 2.75 -0.65 12.08
CA CYS A 38 1.31 -0.60 11.79
C CYS A 38 0.93 0.71 11.09
N GLY A 39 1.51 1.84 11.53
CA GLY A 39 1.29 3.13 10.89
C GLY A 39 1.81 3.16 9.46
N GLU A 40 2.96 2.54 9.21
CA GLU A 40 3.51 2.43 7.86
C GLU A 40 2.57 1.64 6.94
N ILE A 41 2.09 0.50 7.41
CA ILE A 41 1.15 -0.33 6.65
C ILE A 41 -0.12 0.46 6.34
N ARG A 42 -0.63 1.18 7.33
CA ARG A 42 -1.83 2.00 7.16
C ARG A 42 -1.61 3.11 6.14
N GLY A 43 -0.46 3.80 6.21
CA GLY A 43 -0.12 4.84 5.24
C GLY A 43 -0.07 4.30 3.83
N LEU A 44 0.49 3.10 3.65
CA LEU A 44 0.53 2.45 2.35
C LEU A 44 -0.88 2.08 1.85
N SER A 45 -1.77 1.67 2.75
CA SER A 45 -3.16 1.39 2.38
C SER A 45 -3.87 2.65 1.90
N ILE A 46 -3.62 3.78 2.57
CA ILE A 46 -4.18 5.07 2.15
C ILE A 46 -3.66 5.45 0.77
N ALA A 47 -2.36 5.30 0.54
CA ALA A 47 -1.74 5.59 -0.76
C ALA A 47 -2.31 4.69 -1.86
N GLU A 48 -2.52 3.42 -1.56
CA GLU A 48 -3.16 2.50 -2.51
C GLU A 48 -4.55 2.99 -2.90
N GLY A 49 -5.30 3.50 -1.92
CA GLY A 49 -6.62 4.08 -2.18
C GLY A 49 -6.57 5.23 -3.17
N PHE A 50 -5.57 6.11 -3.04
CA PHE A 50 -5.40 7.22 -4.00
C PHE A 50 -5.12 6.69 -5.41
N ILE A 51 -4.32 5.65 -5.53
CA ILE A 51 -4.00 5.06 -6.84
C ILE A 51 -5.24 4.44 -7.47
N LEU A 52 -6.03 3.72 -6.68
CA LEU A 52 -7.26 3.11 -7.18
C LEU A 52 -8.28 4.17 -7.60
N ASP A 53 -8.38 5.27 -6.85
CA ASP A 53 -9.25 6.38 -7.22
C ASP A 53 -8.80 7.02 -8.53
N LEU A 54 -7.51 7.23 -8.70
CA LEU A 54 -6.98 7.80 -9.93
C LEU A 54 -7.20 6.87 -11.12
N ALA A 55 -7.00 5.58 -10.94
CA ALA A 55 -7.25 4.58 -11.98
C ALA A 55 -8.71 4.60 -12.42
N ASP A 56 -9.62 4.71 -11.46
CA ASP A 56 -11.05 4.79 -11.73
C ASP A 56 -11.40 6.05 -12.51
N GLN A 57 -10.82 7.20 -12.14
CA GLN A 57 -11.03 8.46 -12.86
C GLN A 57 -10.52 8.36 -14.29
N MET A 58 -9.36 7.75 -14.50
CA MET A 58 -8.79 7.59 -15.83
C MET A 58 -9.67 6.72 -16.73
N GLU A 59 -10.21 5.64 -16.19
CA GLU A 59 -11.12 4.76 -16.93
C GLU A 59 -12.41 5.48 -17.30
N ARG A 60 -12.97 6.26 -16.38
CA ARG A 60 -14.18 7.03 -16.66
C ARG A 60 -13.96 8.10 -17.73
N ASN A 61 -12.79 8.74 -17.71
CA ASN A 61 -12.46 9.74 -18.72
C ASN A 61 -12.29 9.13 -20.11
N ASN A 62 -11.82 7.88 -20.17
CA ASN A 62 -11.63 7.18 -21.44
C ASN A 62 -12.94 6.70 -22.05
N ASP A 63 -13.98 6.56 -21.25
CA ASP A 63 -15.30 6.10 -21.71
C ASP A 63 -16.08 7.21 -22.45
N GLU A 64 -15.59 8.41 -22.39
CA GLU A 64 -16.19 9.54 -23.11
C GLU A 64 -15.56 9.70 -24.49
#